data_f71df1e7ee87cc0d4841994648ebda4c
#
_entry.id   f71df1e7ee87cc0d4841994648ebda4c
#
_cell.length_a   1.000
_cell.length_b   1.000
_cell.length_c   1.000
_cell.angle_alpha   90.00
_cell.angle_beta   90.00
_cell.angle_gamma   90.00
#
_symmetry.space_group_name_H-M   'P 1'
#
loop_
_entity.id
_entity.type
_entity.pdbx_description
1 polymer ?
#
loop_
_entity_poly.entity_id
_entity_poly.type
_entity_poly.pdbx_seq_one_letter_code
_entity_poly.pdbx_strand_id
1 'polypeptide(L)'
;MAIFCFFFIYFFLVNNLKLKKKKNIENERKSNLQEIIKYKQDDLTIVTAYYKIKSKRSFPEYLRRLKNFVKLNHSIVFFASKIFINDIKRMRPKHLLNKTIFIETEIEDFYSYKNFGKEFNESFFIDIENRIHTVPLYLVWAEKCSFLKKVILRNYFKSKCFYWVDAGFFTNTSSMDKYI
;
A
#
# COMPACT_ATOMS: atom_id res chain seq x y z
N MET A 1 16.04 -5.17 10.36
CA MET A 1 15.54 -5.01 8.97
C MET A 1 14.30 -4.13 8.81
N ALA A 2 13.78 -3.55 9.88
CA ALA A 2 12.87 -2.40 9.80
C ALA A 2 13.56 -1.14 9.23
N ILE A 3 14.88 -1.14 9.16
CA ILE A 3 15.73 0.03 8.84
C ILE A 3 15.59 0.48 7.38
N PHE A 4 15.43 -0.43 6.42
CA PHE A 4 15.39 -0.07 4.99
C PHE A 4 14.07 0.59 4.56
N CYS A 5 12.92 0.20 5.12
CA CYS A 5 11.65 0.91 4.90
C CYS A 5 11.65 2.31 5.51
N PHE A 6 12.34 2.50 6.65
CA PHE A 6 12.45 3.80 7.31
C PHE A 6 13.38 4.77 6.58
N PHE A 7 14.46 4.28 5.94
CA PHE A 7 15.40 5.15 5.24
C PHE A 7 14.80 5.82 4.01
N PHE A 8 13.95 5.14 3.25
CA PHE A 8 13.32 5.75 2.06
C PHE A 8 12.24 6.78 2.42
N ILE A 9 11.48 6.54 3.48
CA ILE A 9 10.52 7.53 4.01
C ILE A 9 11.29 8.71 4.64
N TYR A 10 12.41 8.43 5.29
CA TYR A 10 13.25 9.44 5.94
C TYR A 10 13.97 10.35 4.93
N PHE A 11 14.45 9.82 3.81
CA PHE A 11 15.16 10.61 2.78
C PHE A 11 14.25 11.61 2.06
N PHE A 12 12.95 11.27 1.89
CA PHE A 12 11.97 12.20 1.29
C PHE A 12 11.48 13.27 2.29
N LEU A 13 11.48 12.96 3.59
CA LEU A 13 11.05 13.90 4.63
C LEU A 13 12.16 14.86 5.09
N VAL A 14 13.41 14.42 5.10
CA VAL A 14 14.55 15.21 5.62
C VAL A 14 14.95 16.35 4.69
N ASN A 15 14.76 16.25 3.39
CA ASN A 15 15.12 17.32 2.45
C ASN A 15 14.18 18.53 2.46
N ASN A 16 13.05 18.48 3.19
CA ASN A 16 12.10 19.61 3.26
C ASN A 16 11.78 20.15 4.66
N LEU A 17 12.39 19.60 5.71
CA LEU A 17 12.09 20.06 7.07
C LEU A 17 13.35 20.40 7.87
N LYS A 18 13.80 21.65 7.78
CA LYS A 18 14.68 22.24 8.80
C LYS A 18 13.93 22.31 10.12
N LEU A 19 14.45 21.58 11.09
CA LEU A 19 14.03 21.42 12.47
C LEU A 19 13.40 22.65 13.13
N LYS A 20 12.10 22.58 13.42
CA LYS A 20 11.46 23.34 14.51
C LYS A 20 10.87 22.37 15.53
N LYS A 21 11.50 22.39 16.72
CA LYS A 21 11.13 21.84 18.05
C LYS A 21 10.07 20.73 18.17
N LYS A 22 10.54 19.60 18.69
CA LYS A 22 9.84 18.32 19.01
C LYS A 22 8.43 18.44 19.63
N LYS A 23 8.12 19.51 20.37
CA LYS A 23 6.80 19.73 20.98
C LYS A 23 5.69 20.14 20.00
N ASN A 24 6.03 20.83 18.90
CA ASN A 24 5.05 21.22 17.90
C ASN A 24 4.62 20.02 17.02
N ILE A 25 5.53 19.08 16.76
CA ILE A 25 5.26 17.92 15.92
C ILE A 25 4.23 16.97 16.58
N GLU A 26 4.27 16.85 17.89
CA GLU A 26 3.34 15.98 18.62
C GLU A 26 1.94 16.58 18.73
N ASN A 27 1.84 17.87 18.82
CA ASN A 27 0.56 18.60 18.81
C ASN A 27 -0.01 18.68 17.38
N GLU A 28 0.80 18.88 16.37
CA GLU A 28 0.37 18.78 14.96
C GLU A 28 -0.05 17.34 14.60
N ARG A 29 0.64 16.32 15.11
CA ARG A 29 0.21 14.92 14.92
C ARG A 29 -1.14 14.63 15.59
N LYS A 30 -1.38 15.16 16.78
CA LYS A 30 -2.68 15.01 17.47
C LYS A 30 -3.79 15.80 16.78
N SER A 31 -3.53 17.03 16.33
CA SER A 31 -4.50 17.81 15.56
C SER A 31 -4.78 17.19 14.20
N ASN A 32 -3.77 16.72 13.48
CA ASN A 32 -3.93 16.01 12.21
C ASN A 32 -4.65 14.66 12.36
N LEU A 33 -4.42 13.92 13.47
CA LEU A 33 -5.19 12.71 13.78
C LEU A 33 -6.66 13.05 14.07
N GLN A 34 -6.95 14.13 14.79
CA GLN A 34 -8.32 14.57 15.04
C GLN A 34 -8.99 15.13 13.78
N GLU A 35 -8.25 15.74 12.88
CA GLU A 35 -8.74 16.18 11.58
C GLU A 35 -9.04 15.00 10.64
N ILE A 36 -8.21 13.97 10.66
CA ILE A 36 -8.43 12.70 9.92
C ILE A 36 -9.72 11.99 10.38
N ILE A 37 -10.02 12.01 11.68
CA ILE A 37 -11.25 11.44 12.25
C ILE A 37 -12.51 12.21 11.78
N LYS A 38 -12.36 13.44 11.33
CA LYS A 38 -13.46 14.31 10.89
C LYS A 38 -13.90 14.08 9.44
N TYR A 39 -13.14 13.30 8.64
CA TYR A 39 -13.51 13.01 7.27
C TYR A 39 -14.59 11.92 7.21
N LYS A 40 -15.66 12.20 6.49
CA LYS A 40 -16.69 11.21 6.17
C LYS A 40 -16.04 10.04 5.39
N GLN A 41 -16.59 8.85 5.54
CA GLN A 41 -16.12 7.62 4.89
C GLN A 41 -15.90 7.76 3.38
N ASP A 42 -16.62 8.67 2.71
CA ASP A 42 -16.52 8.96 1.28
C ASP A 42 -15.34 9.89 0.90
N ASP A 43 -14.69 10.53 1.88
CA ASP A 43 -13.55 11.42 1.66
C ASP A 43 -12.21 10.69 1.58
N LEU A 44 -12.19 9.37 1.75
CA LEU A 44 -11.00 8.54 1.81
C LEU A 44 -10.91 7.58 0.63
N THR A 45 -9.74 7.55 -0.01
CA THR A 45 -9.37 6.49 -0.96
C THR A 45 -8.26 5.61 -0.38
N ILE A 46 -8.52 4.32 -0.29
CA ILE A 46 -7.50 3.32 0.02
C ILE A 46 -6.77 2.94 -1.27
N VAL A 47 -5.44 2.94 -1.21
CA VAL A 47 -4.58 2.47 -2.30
C VAL A 47 -3.91 1.18 -1.85
N THR A 48 -3.96 0.16 -2.68
CA THR A 48 -3.38 -1.14 -2.38
C THR A 48 -2.86 -1.82 -3.63
N ALA A 49 -2.03 -2.85 -3.44
CA ALA A 49 -1.58 -3.71 -4.51
C ALA A 49 -1.53 -5.17 -4.05
N TYR A 50 -1.70 -6.08 -5.02
CA TYR A 50 -1.54 -7.50 -4.79
C TYR A 50 -0.79 -8.17 -5.93
N TYR A 51 0.33 -8.79 -5.59
CA TYR A 51 1.17 -9.59 -6.50
C TYR A 51 1.45 -10.94 -5.88
N LYS A 52 1.33 -12.02 -6.67
CA LYS A 52 1.68 -13.37 -6.20
C LYS A 52 3.19 -13.54 -6.21
N ILE A 53 3.83 -13.13 -5.13
CA ILE A 53 5.27 -13.23 -4.94
C ILE A 53 5.59 -14.11 -3.73
N LYS A 54 6.74 -14.77 -3.76
CA LYS A 54 7.24 -15.51 -2.61
C LYS A 54 7.53 -14.53 -1.47
N SER A 55 7.04 -14.86 -0.28
CA SER A 55 7.25 -14.06 0.93
C SER A 55 7.11 -14.94 2.17
N LYS A 56 7.22 -14.34 3.36
CA LYS A 56 7.15 -15.03 4.66
C LYS A 56 5.89 -15.88 4.85
N ARG A 57 4.77 -15.50 4.24
CA ARG A 57 3.48 -16.20 4.38
C ARG A 57 3.14 -16.99 3.14
N SER A 58 2.39 -18.08 3.35
CA SER A 58 1.90 -18.90 2.26
C SER A 58 0.86 -18.17 1.40
N PHE A 59 0.75 -18.56 0.13
CA PHE A 59 -0.25 -18.01 -0.78
C PHE A 59 -1.70 -18.17 -0.26
N PRO A 60 -2.13 -19.33 0.30
CA PRO A 60 -3.47 -19.47 0.87
C PRO A 60 -3.74 -18.49 2.02
N GLU A 61 -2.75 -18.23 2.86
CA GLU A 61 -2.89 -17.25 3.95
C GLU A 61 -3.08 -15.83 3.41
N TYR A 62 -2.29 -15.42 2.41
CA TYR A 62 -2.47 -14.12 1.78
C TYR A 62 -3.82 -13.99 1.08
N LEU A 63 -4.26 -15.05 0.39
CA LEU A 63 -5.56 -15.06 -0.27
C LEU A 63 -6.72 -14.92 0.72
N ARG A 64 -6.62 -15.58 1.90
CA ARG A 64 -7.61 -15.43 2.98
C ARG A 64 -7.68 -13.97 3.48
N ARG A 65 -6.53 -13.32 3.68
CA ARG A 65 -6.44 -11.91 4.09
C ARG A 65 -6.99 -10.97 3.03
N LEU A 66 -6.65 -11.22 1.77
CA LEU A 66 -7.20 -10.48 0.63
C LEU A 66 -8.72 -10.58 0.56
N LYS A 67 -9.30 -11.78 0.81
CA LYS A 67 -10.76 -11.97 0.89
C LYS A 67 -11.42 -11.15 1.99
N ASN A 68 -10.71 -10.87 3.08
CA ASN A 68 -11.20 -9.92 4.10
C ASN A 68 -11.08 -8.48 3.57
N PHE A 69 -9.91 -8.09 3.06
CA PHE A 69 -9.65 -6.75 2.56
C PHE A 69 -10.66 -6.28 1.52
N VAL A 70 -11.01 -7.14 0.57
CA VAL A 70 -11.96 -6.77 -0.51
C VAL A 70 -13.40 -6.55 -0.03
N LYS A 71 -13.71 -6.80 1.23
CA LYS A 71 -15.04 -6.52 1.83
C LYS A 71 -15.15 -5.12 2.42
N LEU A 72 -14.04 -4.37 2.53
CA LEU A 72 -14.05 -3.01 3.08
C LEU A 72 -15.00 -2.11 2.27
N ASN A 73 -15.90 -1.42 2.98
CA ASN A 73 -16.83 -0.48 2.37
C ASN A 73 -16.18 0.90 2.16
N HIS A 74 -15.06 0.92 1.43
CA HIS A 74 -14.32 2.14 1.10
C HIS A 74 -14.08 2.25 -0.40
N SER A 75 -13.79 3.46 -0.86
CA SER A 75 -13.24 3.69 -2.17
C SER A 75 -11.83 3.11 -2.25
N ILE A 76 -11.58 2.19 -3.18
CA ILE A 76 -10.30 1.48 -3.28
C ILE A 76 -9.75 1.59 -4.70
N VAL A 77 -8.46 1.90 -4.82
CA VAL A 77 -7.69 1.69 -6.05
C VAL A 77 -6.78 0.50 -5.86
N PHE A 78 -7.00 -0.52 -6.68
CA PHE A 78 -6.30 -1.79 -6.62
C PHE A 78 -5.33 -1.93 -7.78
N PHE A 79 -4.03 -2.09 -7.49
CA PHE A 79 -3.01 -2.46 -8.47
C PHE A 79 -2.76 -3.97 -8.42
N ALA A 80 -2.73 -4.63 -9.57
CA ALA A 80 -2.42 -6.05 -9.65
C ALA A 80 -1.92 -6.42 -11.04
N SER A 81 -1.23 -7.57 -11.14
CA SER A 81 -0.89 -8.15 -12.43
C SER A 81 -2.15 -8.59 -13.19
N LYS A 82 -2.04 -8.65 -14.51
CA LYS A 82 -3.08 -9.10 -15.43
C LYS A 82 -3.71 -10.43 -15.02
N ILE A 83 -2.86 -11.35 -14.56
CA ILE A 83 -3.31 -12.71 -14.16
C ILE A 83 -4.26 -12.66 -12.96
N PHE A 84 -4.07 -11.73 -12.00
CA PHE A 84 -4.83 -11.70 -10.75
C PHE A 84 -5.94 -10.66 -10.70
N ILE A 85 -5.92 -9.65 -11.55
CA ILE A 85 -6.85 -8.52 -11.45
C ILE A 85 -8.31 -8.97 -11.59
N ASN A 86 -8.59 -9.95 -12.45
CA ASN A 86 -9.93 -10.50 -12.64
C ASN A 86 -10.39 -11.34 -11.46
N ASP A 87 -9.48 -12.04 -10.77
CA ASP A 87 -9.81 -12.78 -9.56
C ASP A 87 -10.17 -11.85 -8.42
N ILE A 88 -9.41 -10.76 -8.25
CA ILE A 88 -9.70 -9.73 -7.25
C ILE A 88 -11.06 -9.07 -7.53
N LYS A 89 -11.35 -8.77 -8.80
CA LYS A 89 -12.66 -8.27 -9.24
C LYS A 89 -13.80 -9.19 -8.83
N ARG A 90 -13.64 -10.50 -9.06
CA ARG A 90 -14.65 -11.50 -8.70
C ARG A 90 -14.87 -11.64 -7.20
N MET A 91 -13.82 -11.42 -6.40
CA MET A 91 -13.90 -11.47 -4.93
C MET A 91 -14.52 -10.20 -4.33
N ARG A 92 -14.48 -9.08 -5.02
CA ARG A 92 -15.08 -7.82 -4.55
C ARG A 92 -16.60 -7.91 -4.57
N PRO A 93 -17.33 -7.60 -3.49
CA PRO A 93 -18.78 -7.56 -3.48
C PRO A 93 -19.34 -6.67 -4.60
N LYS A 94 -20.38 -7.14 -5.30
CA LYS A 94 -20.93 -6.45 -6.46
C LYS A 94 -21.33 -5.00 -6.19
N HIS A 95 -21.91 -4.73 -5.01
CA HIS A 95 -22.33 -3.38 -4.61
C HIS A 95 -21.15 -2.42 -4.31
N LEU A 96 -19.92 -2.94 -4.20
CA LEU A 96 -18.71 -2.14 -3.98
C LEU A 96 -17.87 -1.94 -5.25
N LEU A 97 -18.26 -2.52 -6.38
CA LEU A 97 -17.52 -2.37 -7.64
C LEU A 97 -17.49 -0.93 -8.12
N ASN A 98 -18.56 -0.16 -7.91
CA ASN A 98 -18.62 1.27 -8.25
C ASN A 98 -17.69 2.15 -7.39
N LYS A 99 -17.24 1.63 -6.24
CA LYS A 99 -16.25 2.24 -5.35
C LYS A 99 -14.84 1.67 -5.57
N THR A 100 -14.57 0.99 -6.70
CA THR A 100 -13.29 0.32 -6.92
C THR A 100 -12.75 0.58 -8.30
N ILE A 101 -11.52 1.06 -8.37
CA ILE A 101 -10.73 1.15 -9.60
C ILE A 101 -9.70 0.02 -9.57
N PHE A 102 -9.63 -0.72 -10.67
CA PHE A 102 -8.63 -1.76 -10.86
C PHE A 102 -7.64 -1.31 -11.93
N ILE A 103 -6.36 -1.30 -11.58
CA ILE A 103 -5.27 -0.90 -12.47
C ILE A 103 -4.36 -2.10 -12.68
N GLU A 104 -4.36 -2.56 -13.92
CA GLU A 104 -3.43 -3.61 -14.36
C GLU A 104 -2.04 -3.00 -14.49
N THR A 105 -1.04 -3.63 -13.88
CA THR A 105 0.37 -3.26 -13.99
C THR A 105 1.25 -4.44 -13.63
N GLU A 106 2.29 -4.68 -14.37
CA GLU A 106 3.27 -5.73 -14.10
C GLU A 106 4.47 -5.15 -13.33
N ILE A 107 5.27 -6.02 -12.69
CA ILE A 107 6.44 -5.59 -11.90
C ILE A 107 7.47 -4.90 -12.79
N GLU A 108 7.58 -5.33 -14.03
CA GLU A 108 8.47 -4.77 -15.04
C GLU A 108 8.10 -3.33 -15.42
N ASP A 109 6.84 -2.94 -15.16
CA ASP A 109 6.35 -1.58 -15.40
C ASP A 109 6.57 -0.62 -14.24
N PHE A 110 7.00 -1.12 -13.09
CA PHE A 110 7.24 -0.31 -11.92
C PHE A 110 8.33 0.73 -12.17
N TYR A 111 8.15 1.91 -11.60
CA TYR A 111 9.19 2.93 -11.56
C TYR A 111 10.44 2.39 -10.83
N SER A 112 10.23 1.71 -9.72
CA SER A 112 11.29 1.08 -8.93
C SER A 112 12.08 0.03 -9.72
N TYR A 113 11.41 -0.79 -10.55
CA TYR A 113 12.08 -1.77 -11.41
C TYR A 113 12.93 -1.08 -12.49
N LYS A 114 12.34 -0.12 -13.21
CA LYS A 114 12.99 0.55 -14.36
C LYS A 114 14.20 1.39 -13.96
N ASN A 115 14.20 1.94 -12.74
CA ASN A 115 15.25 2.85 -12.30
C ASN A 115 16.23 2.24 -11.30
N PHE A 116 15.84 1.20 -10.57
CA PHE A 116 16.62 0.65 -9.46
C PHE A 116 16.63 -0.89 -9.41
N GLY A 117 16.22 -1.57 -10.49
CA GLY A 117 16.14 -3.03 -10.53
C GLY A 117 17.48 -3.72 -10.28
N LYS A 118 18.58 -3.14 -10.77
CA LYS A 118 19.93 -3.64 -10.54
C LYS A 118 20.32 -3.57 -9.07
N GLU A 119 20.11 -2.41 -8.45
CA GLU A 119 20.42 -2.17 -7.03
C GLU A 119 19.60 -3.07 -6.10
N PHE A 120 18.35 -3.35 -6.43
CA PHE A 120 17.54 -4.31 -5.68
C PHE A 120 18.06 -5.76 -5.83
N ASN A 121 18.55 -6.13 -7.00
CA ASN A 121 19.21 -7.43 -7.19
C ASN A 121 20.52 -7.54 -6.37
N GLU A 122 21.34 -6.50 -6.37
CA GLU A 122 22.57 -6.46 -5.56
C GLU A 122 22.25 -6.52 -4.07
N SER A 123 21.25 -5.74 -3.61
CA SER A 123 20.79 -5.74 -2.22
C SER A 123 20.29 -7.09 -1.74
N PHE A 124 19.69 -7.90 -2.61
CA PHE A 124 19.21 -9.23 -2.29
C PHE A 124 20.34 -10.15 -1.78
N PHE A 125 21.54 -10.08 -2.36
CA PHE A 125 22.66 -10.94 -1.98
C PHE A 125 23.24 -10.63 -0.60
N ILE A 126 23.05 -9.39 -0.11
CA ILE A 126 23.51 -8.96 1.22
C ILE A 126 22.41 -8.94 2.27
N ASP A 127 21.15 -9.22 1.88
CA ASP A 127 20.04 -9.31 2.82
C ASP A 127 20.13 -10.60 3.65
N ILE A 128 20.20 -10.45 4.97
CA ILE A 128 20.21 -11.59 5.92
C ILE A 128 18.91 -12.40 5.88
N GLU A 129 17.81 -11.82 5.41
CA GLU A 129 16.51 -12.46 5.24
C GLU A 129 16.22 -12.90 3.79
N ASN A 130 17.24 -13.02 2.93
CA ASN A 130 17.09 -13.43 1.53
C ASN A 130 16.43 -14.80 1.31
N ARG A 131 16.39 -15.65 2.38
CA ARG A 131 15.64 -16.92 2.35
C ARG A 131 14.13 -16.71 2.30
N ILE A 132 13.66 -15.58 2.83
CA ILE A 132 12.23 -15.22 2.98
C ILE A 132 11.85 -14.14 1.96
N HIS A 133 12.74 -13.16 1.76
CA HIS A 133 12.53 -12.05 0.84
C HIS A 133 12.91 -12.42 -0.58
N THR A 134 12.42 -11.64 -1.51
CA THR A 134 12.74 -11.77 -2.94
C THR A 134 12.84 -10.38 -3.57
N VAL A 135 13.58 -10.25 -4.66
CA VAL A 135 13.68 -8.98 -5.39
C VAL A 135 12.30 -8.41 -5.77
N PRO A 136 11.34 -9.21 -6.29
CA PRO A 136 9.98 -8.74 -6.50
C PRO A 136 9.30 -8.14 -5.26
N LEU A 137 9.58 -8.68 -4.07
CA LEU A 137 9.02 -8.14 -2.82
C LEU A 137 9.57 -6.74 -2.52
N TYR A 138 10.89 -6.52 -2.70
CA TYR A 138 11.49 -5.18 -2.54
C TYR A 138 10.90 -4.18 -3.51
N LEU A 139 10.72 -4.58 -4.76
CA LEU A 139 10.15 -3.75 -5.81
C LEU A 139 8.72 -3.33 -5.46
N VAL A 140 7.88 -4.26 -4.99
CA VAL A 140 6.52 -3.93 -4.53
C VAL A 140 6.55 -2.97 -3.34
N TRP A 141 7.48 -3.14 -2.39
CA TRP A 141 7.60 -2.22 -1.26
C TRP A 141 8.02 -0.82 -1.69
N ALA A 142 8.98 -0.73 -2.59
CA ALA A 142 9.47 0.55 -3.11
C ALA A 142 8.42 1.27 -3.96
N GLU A 143 7.60 0.52 -4.70
CA GLU A 143 6.59 1.08 -5.62
C GLU A 143 5.38 1.70 -4.90
N LYS A 144 5.18 1.44 -3.61
CA LYS A 144 4.04 1.98 -2.82
C LYS A 144 3.89 3.50 -2.97
N CYS A 145 4.99 4.24 -2.94
CA CYS A 145 4.98 5.70 -3.11
C CYS A 145 4.55 6.11 -4.53
N SER A 146 5.00 5.38 -5.55
CA SER A 146 4.63 5.62 -6.95
C SER A 146 3.14 5.35 -7.18
N PHE A 147 2.62 4.27 -6.62
CA PHE A 147 1.18 3.95 -6.65
C PHE A 147 0.35 5.04 -5.98
N LEU A 148 0.71 5.46 -4.77
CA LEU A 148 0.04 6.56 -4.07
C LEU A 148 0.06 7.84 -4.90
N LYS A 149 1.23 8.26 -5.40
CA LYS A 149 1.38 9.44 -6.24
C LYS A 149 0.46 9.38 -7.46
N LYS A 150 0.42 8.24 -8.17
CA LYS A 150 -0.44 8.04 -9.35
C LYS A 150 -1.91 8.21 -9.01
N VAL A 151 -2.36 7.67 -7.87
CA VAL A 151 -3.76 7.75 -7.44
C VAL A 151 -4.13 9.16 -6.98
N ILE A 152 -3.26 9.84 -6.22
CA ILE A 152 -3.46 11.22 -5.78
C ILE A 152 -3.63 12.15 -7.00
N LEU A 153 -2.74 12.03 -7.99
CA LEU A 153 -2.81 12.87 -9.20
C LEU A 153 -4.06 12.64 -10.04
N ARG A 154 -4.57 11.41 -10.08
CA ARG A 154 -5.79 11.06 -10.83
C ARG A 154 -7.06 11.35 -10.04
N ASN A 155 -7.02 11.21 -8.74
CA ASN A 155 -8.13 11.40 -7.79
C ASN A 155 -9.48 10.87 -8.30
N TYR A 156 -9.54 9.57 -8.56
CA TYR A 156 -10.69 8.89 -9.19
C TYR A 156 -12.02 9.11 -8.46
N PHE A 157 -11.99 9.28 -7.13
CA PHE A 157 -13.17 9.38 -6.27
C PHE A 157 -13.35 10.78 -5.68
N LYS A 158 -12.55 11.76 -6.12
CA LYS A 158 -12.55 13.14 -5.57
C LYS A 158 -12.33 13.18 -4.05
N SER A 159 -11.54 12.25 -3.55
CA SER A 159 -11.22 12.12 -2.13
C SER A 159 -10.24 13.20 -1.67
N LYS A 160 -10.31 13.53 -0.37
CA LYS A 160 -9.38 14.46 0.28
C LYS A 160 -8.19 13.75 0.90
N CYS A 161 -8.36 12.46 1.25
CA CYS A 161 -7.35 11.64 1.91
C CYS A 161 -7.04 10.37 1.12
N PHE A 162 -5.78 9.94 1.17
CA PHE A 162 -5.29 8.74 0.49
C PHE A 162 -4.41 7.94 1.45
N TYR A 163 -4.72 6.66 1.62
CA TYR A 163 -3.95 5.78 2.49
C TYR A 163 -3.49 4.55 1.74
N TRP A 164 -2.21 4.21 1.96
CA TRP A 164 -1.74 2.89 1.60
C TRP A 164 -2.14 1.88 2.67
N VAL A 165 -2.78 0.80 2.26
CA VAL A 165 -3.06 -0.34 3.13
C VAL A 165 -2.65 -1.61 2.40
N ASP A 166 -1.80 -2.43 3.03
CA ASP A 166 -1.40 -3.70 2.43
C ASP A 166 -2.60 -4.64 2.30
N ALA A 167 -2.78 -5.27 1.13
CA ALA A 167 -3.89 -6.17 0.85
C ALA A 167 -3.98 -7.37 1.82
N GLY A 168 -2.86 -7.70 2.47
CA GLY A 168 -2.77 -8.73 3.52
C GLY A 168 -2.91 -8.22 4.95
N PHE A 169 -3.34 -6.97 5.17
CA PHE A 169 -3.39 -6.36 6.50
C PHE A 169 -4.39 -7.07 7.44
N PHE A 170 -5.60 -7.35 6.98
CA PHE A 170 -6.66 -7.91 7.83
C PHE A 170 -6.53 -9.42 8.02
N THR A 171 -6.12 -9.83 9.22
CA THR A 171 -5.91 -11.24 9.56
C THR A 171 -7.19 -12.02 9.80
N ASN A 172 -8.23 -11.33 10.30
CA ASN A 172 -9.55 -11.89 10.60
C ASN A 172 -10.64 -10.84 10.38
N THR A 173 -11.91 -11.24 10.41
CA THR A 173 -13.05 -10.34 10.23
C THR A 173 -13.23 -9.40 11.41
N SER A 174 -12.97 -9.83 12.64
CA SER A 174 -13.08 -8.98 13.84
C SER A 174 -12.09 -7.80 13.85
N SER A 175 -10.97 -7.92 13.14
CA SER A 175 -10.06 -6.78 12.95
C SER A 175 -10.61 -5.75 11.95
N MET A 176 -11.61 -6.11 11.15
CA MET A 176 -12.26 -5.21 10.18
C MET A 176 -13.36 -4.37 10.86
N ASP A 177 -14.06 -4.92 11.86
CA ASP A 177 -15.21 -4.25 12.51
C ASP A 177 -14.82 -2.92 13.16
N LYS A 178 -13.52 -2.71 13.38
CA LYS A 178 -12.98 -1.43 13.90
C LYS A 178 -12.77 -0.37 12.79
N TYR A 179 -12.88 -0.76 11.51
CA TYR A 179 -12.57 0.08 10.36
C TYR A 179 -13.71 0.12 9.32
N ILE A 180 -14.83 -0.52 9.63
CA ILE A 180 -16.10 -0.47 8.90
C ILE A 180 -17.09 0.43 9.63
#